data_b9985909db1f824d24a634d7d6ccbef1
#
_entry.id   b9985909db1f824d24a634d7d6ccbef1
#
_cell.length_a   1.000
_cell.length_b   1.000
_cell.length_c   1.000
_cell.angle_alpha   90.00
_cell.angle_beta   90.00
_cell.angle_gamma   90.00
#
_symmetry.space_group_name_H-M   'P 1'
#
loop_
_entity.id
_entity.type
_entity.pdbx_description
1 polymer ?
#
loop_
_entity_poly.entity_id
_entity_poly.type
_entity_poly.pdbx_seq_one_letter_code
_entity_poly.pdbx_strand_id
1 'polypeptide(L)'
;TRSHCDWSSDVCSSDLILVVLDKTPFYAESGGQIGDTGTIKGNGVELVVEDVTNNGGTSIHYCKGTINEKAKGKVQCLVDGDRRQNIRKNHTATHLMHQALKLILGDHVHQAGSLVHPDYLRFDLTHFEKLTSDQISEIETMVNREILLNNALDISVKNFDEAKKQGAVAMFGEKYGDEVRVRSEERREGKECRARWAALQ
;
A
#
# COMPACT_ATOMS: atom_id res chain seq x y z
N THR A 1 -20.84 20.07 -8.29
CA THR A 1 -19.96 19.55 -9.37
C THR A 1 -20.50 18.21 -9.82
N ARG A 2 -20.82 18.10 -11.08
CA ARG A 2 -21.50 16.95 -11.68
C ARG A 2 -20.47 15.86 -11.95
N SER A 3 -20.64 14.68 -11.34
CA SER A 3 -19.98 13.46 -11.80
C SER A 3 -20.61 13.06 -13.13
N HIS A 4 -19.82 13.00 -14.19
CA HIS A 4 -20.21 12.40 -15.45
C HIS A 4 -19.91 10.90 -15.37
N CYS A 5 -20.98 10.11 -15.31
CA CYS A 5 -20.91 8.69 -15.64
C CYS A 5 -21.16 8.55 -17.14
N ASP A 6 -20.16 8.08 -17.87
CA ASP A 6 -20.31 7.78 -19.30
C ASP A 6 -20.77 6.33 -19.42
N TRP A 7 -21.92 6.11 -20.06
CA TRP A 7 -22.57 4.80 -20.20
C TRP A 7 -22.31 4.25 -21.58
N SER A 8 -21.50 3.21 -21.71
CA SER A 8 -21.51 2.34 -22.89
C SER A 8 -22.25 1.06 -22.58
N SER A 9 -23.39 0.88 -23.25
CA SER A 9 -24.24 -0.30 -23.16
C SER A 9 -23.73 -1.39 -24.10
N ASP A 10 -22.68 -2.11 -23.73
CA ASP A 10 -22.37 -3.39 -24.36
C ASP A 10 -22.28 -4.45 -23.26
N VAL A 11 -23.39 -5.20 -23.15
CA VAL A 11 -23.53 -6.34 -22.26
C VAL A 11 -22.69 -7.50 -22.80
N CYS A 12 -21.48 -7.64 -22.29
CA CYS A 12 -20.68 -8.84 -22.44
C CYS A 12 -20.54 -9.51 -21.07
N SER A 13 -20.96 -10.72 -20.97
CA SER A 13 -21.14 -11.62 -19.85
C SER A 13 -20.06 -11.61 -18.74
N SER A 14 -20.10 -10.62 -17.90
CA SER A 14 -19.77 -10.58 -16.47
C SER A 14 -20.22 -9.23 -15.98
N ASP A 15 -21.06 -9.19 -14.95
CA ASP A 15 -21.71 -7.98 -14.41
C ASP A 15 -20.73 -6.99 -13.77
N LEU A 16 -19.63 -6.66 -14.45
CA LEU A 16 -18.59 -5.78 -13.98
C LEU A 16 -18.92 -4.34 -14.39
N ILE A 17 -19.09 -3.48 -13.40
CA ILE A 17 -19.41 -2.07 -13.56
C ILE A 17 -18.16 -1.27 -13.21
N LEU A 18 -17.72 -0.39 -14.12
CA LEU A 18 -16.60 0.52 -13.88
C LEU A 18 -17.15 1.84 -13.34
N VAL A 19 -16.61 2.27 -12.18
CA VAL A 19 -17.03 3.50 -11.52
C VAL A 19 -15.85 4.43 -11.30
N VAL A 20 -16.04 5.70 -11.66
CA VAL A 20 -15.12 6.79 -11.35
C VAL A 20 -15.82 7.74 -10.39
N LEU A 21 -15.13 8.12 -9.31
CA LEU A 21 -15.64 9.03 -8.28
C LEU A 21 -14.81 10.32 -8.24
N ASP A 22 -15.43 11.44 -7.93
CA ASP A 22 -14.73 12.74 -7.74
C ASP A 22 -13.71 12.64 -6.59
N LYS A 23 -14.09 11.91 -5.53
CA LYS A 23 -13.26 11.64 -4.36
C LYS A 23 -13.50 10.21 -3.92
N THR A 24 -12.43 9.48 -3.67
CA THR A 24 -12.51 8.11 -3.23
C THR A 24 -11.70 7.87 -1.96
N PRO A 25 -12.22 7.10 -0.99
CA PRO A 25 -11.45 6.61 0.14
C PRO A 25 -10.71 5.31 -0.18
N PHE A 26 -10.99 4.69 -1.33
CA PHE A 26 -10.38 3.43 -1.74
C PHE A 26 -8.96 3.67 -2.26
N TYR A 27 -8.02 2.86 -1.80
CA TYR A 27 -6.67 2.82 -2.33
C TYR A 27 -6.69 2.11 -3.69
N ALA A 28 -6.14 2.75 -4.70
CA ALA A 28 -5.91 2.11 -5.99
C ALA A 28 -4.59 1.34 -5.97
N GLU A 29 -4.54 0.19 -6.64
CA GLU A 29 -3.32 -0.63 -6.74
C GLU A 29 -2.12 0.23 -7.16
N SER A 30 -1.08 0.21 -6.34
CA SER A 30 0.16 0.95 -6.58
C SER A 30 1.30 0.41 -5.71
N GLY A 31 2.56 0.53 -6.18
CA GLY A 31 3.75 0.19 -5.40
C GLY A 31 3.78 -1.27 -4.91
N GLY A 32 3.13 -2.19 -5.61
CA GLY A 32 3.01 -3.59 -5.22
C GLY A 32 1.93 -3.87 -4.17
N GLN A 33 1.23 -2.86 -3.65
CA GLN A 33 0.07 -3.05 -2.80
C GLN A 33 -1.19 -3.15 -3.65
N ILE A 34 -2.00 -4.18 -3.43
CA ILE A 34 -3.28 -4.40 -4.11
C ILE A 34 -4.31 -3.34 -3.74
N GLY A 35 -5.30 -3.14 -4.61
CA GLY A 35 -6.42 -2.23 -4.41
C GLY A 35 -7.31 -2.60 -3.22
N ASP A 36 -8.04 -1.62 -2.69
CA ASP A 36 -9.02 -1.85 -1.65
C ASP A 36 -10.31 -2.47 -2.20
N THR A 37 -11.03 -3.13 -1.31
CA THR A 37 -12.40 -3.60 -1.55
C THR A 37 -13.37 -2.93 -0.60
N GLY A 38 -14.68 -3.06 -0.89
CA GLY A 38 -15.72 -2.52 -0.03
C GLY A 38 -17.04 -2.31 -0.74
N THR A 39 -17.80 -1.28 -0.35
CA THR A 39 -19.11 -1.01 -0.94
C THR A 39 -19.31 0.46 -1.29
N ILE A 40 -20.09 0.70 -2.35
CA ILE A 40 -20.56 2.02 -2.75
C ILE A 40 -22.10 1.98 -2.73
N LYS A 41 -22.72 2.82 -1.88
CA LYS A 41 -24.16 2.88 -1.72
C LYS A 41 -24.68 4.31 -1.91
N GLY A 42 -25.80 4.43 -2.58
CA GLY A 42 -26.45 5.71 -2.82
C GLY A 42 -27.90 5.57 -3.28
N ASN A 43 -28.52 6.68 -3.66
CA ASN A 43 -29.87 6.61 -4.22
C ASN A 43 -29.86 5.90 -5.56
N GLY A 44 -30.33 4.67 -5.58
CA GLY A 44 -30.34 3.81 -6.75
C GLY A 44 -28.99 3.18 -7.12
N VAL A 45 -28.02 3.18 -6.19
CA VAL A 45 -26.69 2.57 -6.37
C VAL A 45 -26.45 1.61 -5.20
N GLU A 46 -26.16 0.36 -5.52
CA GLU A 46 -25.70 -0.63 -4.56
C GLU A 46 -24.64 -1.52 -5.23
N LEU A 47 -23.38 -1.24 -4.91
CA LEU A 47 -22.22 -1.83 -5.55
C LEU A 47 -21.26 -2.40 -4.51
N VAL A 48 -20.66 -3.52 -4.85
CA VAL A 48 -19.50 -4.10 -4.17
C VAL A 48 -18.26 -3.80 -5.02
N VAL A 49 -17.28 -3.15 -4.41
CA VAL A 49 -15.98 -2.86 -5.03
C VAL A 49 -15.10 -4.09 -4.86
N GLU A 50 -14.69 -4.70 -5.95
CA GLU A 50 -13.81 -5.88 -5.95
C GLU A 50 -12.34 -5.50 -6.11
N ASP A 51 -12.06 -4.41 -6.82
CA ASP A 51 -10.70 -3.91 -7.03
C ASP A 51 -10.71 -2.42 -7.40
N VAL A 52 -9.57 -1.77 -7.24
CA VAL A 52 -9.38 -0.37 -7.64
C VAL A 52 -8.00 -0.21 -8.27
N THR A 53 -7.96 0.34 -9.48
CA THR A 53 -6.71 0.64 -10.19
C THR A 53 -6.56 2.14 -10.45
N ASN A 54 -5.36 2.57 -10.76
CA ASN A 54 -5.08 3.95 -11.14
C ASN A 54 -4.71 4.03 -12.63
N ASN A 55 -5.43 4.83 -13.38
CA ASN A 55 -5.12 5.11 -14.77
C ASN A 55 -4.95 6.63 -14.97
N GLY A 56 -3.72 7.07 -15.16
CA GLY A 56 -3.41 8.47 -15.41
C GLY A 56 -3.86 9.43 -14.30
N GLY A 57 -3.81 9.02 -13.02
CA GLY A 57 -4.26 9.81 -11.88
C GLY A 57 -5.75 9.65 -11.54
N THR A 58 -6.49 8.86 -12.33
CA THR A 58 -7.91 8.57 -12.08
C THR A 58 -8.07 7.19 -11.47
N SER A 59 -8.73 7.10 -10.31
CA SER A 59 -9.07 5.82 -9.70
C SER A 59 -10.29 5.20 -10.36
N ILE A 60 -10.12 4.00 -10.90
CA ILE A 60 -11.17 3.21 -11.52
C ILE A 60 -11.55 2.07 -10.57
N HIS A 61 -12.82 2.06 -10.15
CA HIS A 61 -13.36 1.04 -9.26
C HIS A 61 -14.05 -0.03 -10.07
N TYR A 62 -13.63 -1.29 -9.91
CA TYR A 62 -14.23 -2.47 -10.52
C TYR A 62 -15.29 -3.01 -9.56
N CYS A 63 -16.55 -2.90 -9.96
CA CYS A 63 -17.67 -3.14 -9.08
C CYS A 63 -18.62 -4.20 -9.64
N LYS A 64 -19.31 -4.90 -8.73
CA LYS A 64 -20.49 -5.72 -9.03
C LYS A 64 -21.70 -5.19 -8.27
N GLY A 65 -22.87 -5.31 -8.84
CA GLY A 65 -24.11 -4.89 -8.21
C GLY A 65 -25.10 -4.25 -9.15
N THR A 66 -25.87 -3.30 -8.64
CA THR A 66 -26.94 -2.66 -9.41
C THR A 66 -26.85 -1.16 -9.37
N ILE A 67 -27.11 -0.55 -10.52
CA ILE A 67 -27.34 0.88 -10.67
C ILE A 67 -28.67 1.04 -11.40
N ASN A 68 -29.60 1.80 -10.84
CA ASN A 68 -30.88 2.04 -11.49
C ASN A 68 -30.97 3.47 -12.07
N GLU A 69 -32.00 3.72 -12.88
CA GLU A 69 -32.20 5.01 -13.53
C GLU A 69 -32.35 6.21 -12.57
N LYS A 70 -32.57 5.94 -11.28
CA LYS A 70 -32.64 6.97 -10.23
C LYS A 70 -31.27 7.29 -9.61
N ALA A 71 -30.21 6.62 -10.06
CA ALA A 71 -28.86 6.84 -9.58
C ALA A 71 -28.40 8.27 -9.84
N LYS A 72 -28.45 9.10 -8.81
CA LYS A 72 -28.03 10.53 -8.88
C LYS A 72 -27.50 10.99 -7.53
N GLY A 73 -26.48 11.84 -7.57
CA GLY A 73 -26.01 12.58 -6.41
C GLY A 73 -24.85 11.90 -5.68
N LYS A 74 -24.80 12.11 -4.37
CA LYS A 74 -23.72 11.63 -3.52
C LYS A 74 -23.89 10.15 -3.20
N VAL A 75 -22.79 9.42 -3.21
CA VAL A 75 -22.70 8.04 -2.76
C VAL A 75 -21.89 7.96 -1.48
N GLN A 76 -22.20 6.97 -0.65
CA GLN A 76 -21.42 6.60 0.52
C GLN A 76 -20.48 5.47 0.14
N CYS A 77 -19.20 5.66 0.39
CA CYS A 77 -18.16 4.66 0.16
C CYS A 77 -17.72 4.09 1.50
N LEU A 78 -17.77 2.78 1.65
CA LEU A 78 -17.32 2.06 2.84
C LEU A 78 -16.25 1.04 2.43
N VAL A 79 -15.02 1.29 2.86
CA VAL A 79 -13.90 0.38 2.64
C VAL A 79 -13.98 -0.80 3.60
N ASP A 80 -13.59 -1.99 3.13
CA ASP A 80 -13.39 -3.14 3.99
C ASP A 80 -12.23 -2.87 4.96
N GLY A 81 -12.60 -2.52 6.19
CA GLY A 81 -11.65 -2.10 7.23
C GLY A 81 -10.72 -3.22 7.67
N ASP A 82 -11.21 -4.44 7.80
CA ASP A 82 -10.43 -5.58 8.27
C ASP A 82 -9.40 -5.99 7.23
N ARG A 83 -9.82 -6.07 5.96
CA ARG A 83 -8.93 -6.34 4.85
C ARG A 83 -7.83 -5.26 4.74
N ARG A 84 -8.18 -3.98 4.79
CA ARG A 84 -7.22 -2.87 4.78
C ARG A 84 -6.25 -2.95 5.95
N GLN A 85 -6.70 -3.29 7.15
CA GLN A 85 -5.81 -3.44 8.31
C GLN A 85 -4.79 -4.56 8.11
N ASN A 86 -5.19 -5.67 7.53
CA ASN A 86 -4.26 -6.76 7.23
C ASN A 86 -3.24 -6.35 6.15
N ILE A 87 -3.68 -5.66 5.09
CA ILE A 87 -2.78 -5.08 4.08
C ILE A 87 -1.78 -4.12 4.74
N ARG A 88 -2.22 -3.24 5.64
CA ARG A 88 -1.34 -2.30 6.35
C ARG A 88 -0.28 -3.00 7.20
N LYS A 89 -0.63 -4.11 7.87
CA LYS A 89 0.33 -4.93 8.64
C LYS A 89 1.38 -5.51 7.70
N ASN A 90 0.95 -6.12 6.60
CA ASN A 90 1.86 -6.72 5.62
C ASN A 90 2.71 -5.68 4.89
N HIS A 91 2.18 -4.49 4.63
CA HIS A 91 2.96 -3.37 4.09
C HIS A 91 4.08 -2.97 5.06
N THR A 92 3.79 -2.82 6.35
CA THR A 92 4.81 -2.53 7.36
C THR A 92 5.82 -3.67 7.47
N ALA A 93 5.37 -4.92 7.49
CA ALA A 93 6.24 -6.09 7.53
C ALA A 93 7.19 -6.16 6.31
N THR A 94 6.72 -5.72 5.13
CA THR A 94 7.56 -5.63 3.92
C THR A 94 8.75 -4.68 4.13
N HIS A 95 8.53 -3.53 4.73
CA HIS A 95 9.61 -2.59 5.04
C HIS A 95 10.58 -3.15 6.09
N LEU A 96 10.06 -3.75 7.16
CA LEU A 96 10.88 -4.39 8.19
C LEU A 96 11.76 -5.49 7.58
N MET A 97 11.17 -6.34 6.74
CA MET A 97 11.89 -7.40 6.04
C MET A 97 12.98 -6.85 5.11
N HIS A 98 12.68 -5.82 4.32
CA HIS A 98 13.68 -5.20 3.43
C HIS A 98 14.90 -4.73 4.19
N GLN A 99 14.70 -4.11 5.33
CA GLN A 99 15.80 -3.66 6.16
C GLN A 99 16.55 -4.81 6.81
N ALA A 100 15.86 -5.79 7.39
CA ALA A 100 16.50 -6.96 7.96
C ALA A 100 17.39 -7.65 6.93
N LEU A 101 16.88 -7.80 5.70
CA LEU A 101 17.66 -8.33 4.57
C LEU A 101 18.92 -7.50 4.30
N LYS A 102 18.83 -6.17 4.30
CA LYS A 102 20.02 -5.31 4.12
C LYS A 102 21.03 -5.43 5.26
N LEU A 103 20.56 -5.50 6.49
CA LEU A 103 21.45 -5.63 7.66
C LEU A 103 22.19 -6.96 7.69
N ILE A 104 21.54 -8.03 7.26
CA ILE A 104 22.10 -9.39 7.33
C ILE A 104 22.90 -9.76 6.07
N LEU A 105 22.41 -9.39 4.90
CA LEU A 105 23.01 -9.75 3.61
C LEU A 105 23.92 -8.67 3.03
N GLY A 106 23.72 -7.40 3.43
CA GLY A 106 24.51 -6.26 2.99
C GLY A 106 23.75 -5.27 2.10
N ASP A 107 24.36 -4.10 1.87
CA ASP A 107 23.77 -2.96 1.17
C ASP A 107 23.45 -3.19 -0.31
N HIS A 108 23.98 -4.27 -0.92
CA HIS A 108 23.71 -4.63 -2.30
C HIS A 108 22.28 -5.18 -2.50
N VAL A 109 21.58 -5.48 -1.41
CA VAL A 109 20.21 -5.99 -1.48
C VAL A 109 19.26 -4.85 -1.82
N HIS A 110 18.61 -4.97 -2.98
CA HIS A 110 17.60 -4.06 -3.45
C HIS A 110 16.30 -4.80 -3.73
N GLN A 111 15.19 -4.08 -3.61
CA GLN A 111 13.89 -4.59 -4.01
C GLN A 111 13.81 -4.66 -5.53
N ALA A 112 13.54 -5.86 -6.08
CA ALA A 112 13.25 -6.08 -7.49
C ALA A 112 11.75 -6.04 -7.78
N GLY A 113 10.93 -6.44 -6.80
CA GLY A 113 9.49 -6.41 -6.85
C GLY A 113 8.87 -6.64 -5.48
N SER A 114 7.59 -6.34 -5.33
CA SER A 114 6.83 -6.68 -4.12
C SER A 114 5.36 -6.91 -4.44
N LEU A 115 4.70 -7.67 -3.58
CA LEU A 115 3.26 -7.82 -3.54
C LEU A 115 2.81 -7.76 -2.08
N VAL A 116 1.89 -6.86 -1.79
CA VAL A 116 1.28 -6.71 -0.45
C VAL A 116 -0.18 -7.08 -0.53
N HIS A 117 -0.51 -8.26 0.00
CA HIS A 117 -1.84 -8.87 0.05
C HIS A 117 -2.34 -8.90 1.51
N PRO A 118 -3.65 -9.00 1.82
CA PRO A 118 -4.12 -9.12 3.20
C PRO A 118 -3.62 -10.39 3.91
N ASP A 119 -3.40 -11.48 3.19
CA ASP A 119 -3.04 -12.78 3.78
C ASP A 119 -1.54 -13.06 3.74
N TYR A 120 -0.79 -12.40 2.85
CA TYR A 120 0.65 -12.61 2.68
C TYR A 120 1.33 -11.40 2.04
N LEU A 121 2.64 -11.40 2.09
CA LEU A 121 3.47 -10.49 1.31
C LEU A 121 4.47 -11.31 0.47
N ARG A 122 4.88 -10.75 -0.68
CA ARG A 122 6.00 -11.25 -1.47
C ARG A 122 7.01 -10.11 -1.62
N PHE A 123 8.27 -10.44 -1.44
CA PHE A 123 9.36 -9.50 -1.62
C PHE A 123 10.42 -10.13 -2.52
N ASP A 124 10.57 -9.59 -3.72
CA ASP A 124 11.57 -10.04 -4.67
C ASP A 124 12.83 -9.18 -4.47
N LEU A 125 13.95 -9.82 -4.22
CA LEU A 125 15.21 -9.14 -3.91
C LEU A 125 16.32 -9.48 -4.92
N THR A 126 17.27 -8.56 -5.08
CA THR A 126 18.51 -8.82 -5.78
C THR A 126 19.53 -9.40 -4.80
N HIS A 127 19.94 -10.66 -5.01
CA HIS A 127 20.99 -11.31 -4.23
C HIS A 127 21.68 -12.37 -5.08
N PHE A 128 22.97 -12.59 -4.83
CA PHE A 128 23.80 -13.44 -5.69
C PHE A 128 23.72 -14.92 -5.34
N GLU A 129 23.31 -15.23 -4.11
CA GLU A 129 23.34 -16.58 -3.56
C GLU A 129 21.99 -16.94 -2.92
N LYS A 130 21.76 -18.23 -2.75
CA LYS A 130 20.61 -18.71 -2.00
C LYS A 130 20.82 -18.43 -0.51
N LEU A 131 19.80 -17.87 0.16
CA LEU A 131 19.84 -17.65 1.61
C LEU A 131 20.01 -18.98 2.35
N THR A 132 20.87 -18.97 3.37
CA THR A 132 21.03 -20.09 4.29
C THR A 132 19.88 -20.14 5.29
N SER A 133 19.66 -21.30 5.90
CA SER A 133 18.64 -21.45 6.95
C SER A 133 18.88 -20.53 8.15
N ASP A 134 20.16 -20.31 8.49
CA ASP A 134 20.55 -19.44 9.60
C ASP A 134 20.21 -17.97 9.29
N GLN A 135 20.52 -17.49 8.08
CA GLN A 135 20.16 -16.14 7.63
C GLN A 135 18.64 -15.93 7.63
N ILE A 136 17.87 -16.91 7.16
CA ILE A 136 16.39 -16.85 7.18
C ILE A 136 15.91 -16.72 8.62
N SER A 137 16.41 -17.56 9.53
CA SER A 137 16.02 -17.54 10.95
C SER A 137 16.38 -16.22 11.63
N GLU A 138 17.53 -15.63 11.28
CA GLU A 138 17.97 -14.35 11.81
C GLU A 138 17.07 -13.21 11.30
N ILE A 139 16.73 -13.20 10.00
CA ILE A 139 15.79 -12.23 9.40
C ILE A 139 14.41 -12.32 10.08
N GLU A 140 13.86 -13.54 10.21
CA GLU A 140 12.57 -13.77 10.86
C GLU A 140 12.58 -13.27 12.32
N THR A 141 13.64 -13.59 13.05
CA THR A 141 13.79 -13.15 14.44
C THR A 141 13.84 -11.64 14.56
N MET A 142 14.59 -10.98 13.68
CA MET A 142 14.69 -9.51 13.66
C MET A 142 13.36 -8.85 13.33
N VAL A 143 12.67 -9.31 12.29
CA VAL A 143 11.37 -8.78 11.87
C VAL A 143 10.32 -8.97 12.98
N ASN A 144 10.23 -10.19 13.54
CA ASN A 144 9.27 -10.48 14.60
C ASN A 144 9.54 -9.66 15.87
N ARG A 145 10.82 -9.45 16.21
CA ARG A 145 11.20 -8.59 17.33
C ARG A 145 10.67 -7.17 17.15
N GLU A 146 10.86 -6.56 15.98
CA GLU A 146 10.38 -5.20 15.72
C GLU A 146 8.85 -5.12 15.73
N ILE A 147 8.16 -6.12 15.19
CA ILE A 147 6.70 -6.22 15.27
C ILE A 147 6.22 -6.28 16.74
N LEU A 148 6.87 -7.10 17.57
CA LEU A 148 6.50 -7.27 18.98
C LEU A 148 6.78 -6.04 19.83
N LEU A 149 7.79 -5.23 19.48
CA LEU A 149 8.07 -3.96 20.14
C LEU A 149 6.93 -2.95 19.97
N ASN A 150 6.11 -3.14 18.93
CA ASN A 150 4.93 -2.32 18.64
C ASN A 150 5.21 -0.81 18.73
N ASN A 151 6.33 -0.37 18.17
CA ASN A 151 6.74 1.02 18.16
C ASN A 151 5.71 1.89 17.41
N ALA A 152 5.43 3.07 17.95
CA ALA A 152 4.58 4.03 17.27
C ALA A 152 5.27 4.54 16.00
N LEU A 153 4.52 4.57 14.90
CA LEU A 153 5.01 5.15 13.64
C LEU A 153 4.75 6.65 13.67
N ASP A 154 5.81 7.44 13.53
CA ASP A 154 5.69 8.85 13.20
C ASP A 154 5.57 9.01 11.68
N ILE A 155 4.57 9.77 11.24
CA ILE A 155 4.30 10.02 9.83
C ILE A 155 4.38 11.52 9.60
N SER A 156 5.40 11.95 8.86
CA SER A 156 5.60 13.36 8.51
C SER A 156 5.75 13.56 7.01
N VAL A 157 5.35 14.73 6.52
CA VAL A 157 5.60 15.14 5.13
C VAL A 157 6.89 15.98 5.15
N LYS A 158 7.85 15.61 4.32
CA LYS A 158 9.15 16.29 4.23
C LYS A 158 9.55 16.47 2.77
N ASN A 159 10.46 17.41 2.52
CA ASN A 159 11.11 17.50 1.23
C ASN A 159 11.94 16.23 0.97
N PHE A 160 11.93 15.73 -0.27
CA PHE A 160 12.61 14.49 -0.65
C PHE A 160 14.10 14.48 -0.29
N ASP A 161 14.80 15.56 -0.60
CA ASP A 161 16.25 15.66 -0.33
C ASP A 161 16.56 15.73 1.17
N GLU A 162 15.69 16.38 1.94
CA GLU A 162 15.81 16.46 3.39
C GLU A 162 15.54 15.08 4.03
N ALA A 163 14.52 14.40 3.60
CA ALA A 163 14.21 13.04 4.05
C ALA A 163 15.38 12.07 3.77
N LYS A 164 15.96 12.15 2.57
CA LYS A 164 17.12 11.34 2.19
C LYS A 164 18.34 11.63 3.03
N LYS A 165 18.63 12.92 3.32
CA LYS A 165 19.73 13.31 4.24
C LYS A 165 19.53 12.78 5.66
N GLN A 166 18.30 12.61 6.10
CA GLN A 166 17.94 12.03 7.39
C GLN A 166 17.96 10.49 7.40
N GLY A 167 18.36 9.85 6.30
CA GLY A 167 18.49 8.40 6.19
C GLY A 167 17.23 7.69 5.78
N ALA A 168 16.25 8.39 5.18
CA ALA A 168 15.07 7.75 4.63
C ALA A 168 15.44 6.85 3.45
N VAL A 169 14.90 5.63 3.45
CA VAL A 169 15.10 4.66 2.38
C VAL A 169 13.99 4.84 1.33
N ALA A 170 14.39 5.25 0.12
CA ALA A 170 13.49 5.32 -1.02
C ALA A 170 13.34 3.92 -1.65
N MET A 171 12.12 3.51 -1.98
CA MET A 171 11.91 2.27 -2.71
C MET A 171 12.21 2.46 -4.20
N PHE A 172 12.86 1.48 -4.81
CA PHE A 172 13.17 1.52 -6.23
C PHE A 172 11.90 1.41 -7.07
N GLY A 173 11.81 2.26 -8.12
CA GLY A 173 10.70 2.22 -9.09
C GLY A 173 9.54 3.17 -8.81
N GLU A 174 9.48 3.82 -7.66
CA GLU A 174 8.49 4.86 -7.38
C GLU A 174 9.01 6.24 -7.82
N LYS A 175 8.14 7.00 -8.48
CA LYS A 175 8.42 8.40 -8.81
C LYS A 175 7.97 9.26 -7.63
N TYR A 176 8.92 9.75 -6.88
CA TYR A 176 8.66 10.67 -5.77
C TYR A 176 8.58 12.10 -6.29
N GLY A 177 7.62 12.87 -5.77
CA GLY A 177 7.56 14.32 -5.96
C GLY A 177 8.54 15.05 -5.04
N ASP A 178 8.49 16.38 -5.07
CA ASP A 178 9.33 17.25 -4.22
C ASP A 178 9.01 17.07 -2.72
N GLU A 179 7.77 16.73 -2.41
CA GLU A 179 7.30 16.40 -1.07
C GLU A 179 6.99 14.93 -0.96
N VAL A 180 7.48 14.28 0.09
CA VAL A 180 7.32 12.85 0.35
C VAL A 180 6.81 12.61 1.75
N ARG A 181 5.98 11.58 1.87
CA ARG A 181 5.50 11.11 3.15
C ARG A 181 6.51 10.15 3.75
N VAL A 182 7.17 10.58 4.83
CA VAL A 182 8.15 9.79 5.56
C VAL A 182 7.47 9.09 6.72
N ARG A 183 7.69 7.78 6.82
CA ARG A 183 7.33 6.98 8.00
C ARG A 183 8.58 6.65 8.76
N SER A 184 8.66 7.05 10.03
CA SER A 184 9.76 6.72 10.93
C SER A 184 9.22 6.07 12.19
N GLU A 185 9.97 5.12 12.74
CA GLU A 185 9.72 4.60 14.08
C GLU A 185 10.48 5.45 15.09
N GLU A 186 9.78 6.11 16.02
CA GLU A 186 10.41 6.74 17.17
C GLU A 186 10.73 5.69 18.24
N ARG A 187 12.03 5.44 18.45
CA ARG A 187 12.48 4.80 19.68
C ARG A 187 12.52 5.83 20.81
N ARG A 188 11.67 5.65 21.80
CA ARG A 188 11.82 6.34 23.07
C ARG A 188 13.05 5.78 23.79
N GLU A 189 14.09 6.62 23.83
CA GLU A 189 15.24 6.68 24.72
C GLU A 189 15.94 5.40 25.19
N GLY A 190 17.20 5.30 24.88
CA GLY A 190 18.19 4.55 25.64
C GLY A 190 19.16 3.74 24.81
N LYS A 191 20.23 4.40 24.30
CA LYS A 191 21.49 3.82 23.82
C LYS A 191 21.49 3.06 22.50
N GLU A 192 22.03 3.75 21.51
CA GLU A 192 22.85 3.26 20.38
C GLU A 192 22.39 2.00 19.66
N CYS A 193 21.35 2.12 18.87
CA CYS A 193 21.25 1.38 17.63
C CYS A 193 20.91 2.36 16.52
N ARG A 194 21.90 2.69 15.68
CA ARG A 194 21.75 3.56 14.52
C ARG A 194 21.04 2.81 13.38
N ALA A 195 19.76 2.60 13.52
CA ALA A 195 18.90 2.25 12.41
C ALA A 195 17.66 3.13 12.51
N ARG A 196 17.74 4.34 11.94
CA ARG A 196 16.54 5.14 11.68
C ARG A 196 15.84 4.52 10.49
N TRP A 197 14.69 3.96 10.75
CA TRP A 197 13.81 3.44 9.73
C TRP A 197 13.00 4.60 9.17
N ALA A 198 13.25 4.97 7.94
CA ALA A 198 12.41 5.92 7.24
C ALA A 198 12.09 5.35 5.86
N ALA A 199 10.83 5.12 5.59
CA ALA A 199 10.33 4.77 4.26
C ALA A 199 9.62 5.99 3.66
N LEU A 200 9.91 6.26 2.40
CA LEU A 200 9.22 7.25 1.60
C LEU A 200 7.98 6.62 0.95
N GLN A 201 6.87 7.33 0.99
CA GLN A 201 5.65 7.05 0.23
C GLN A 201 5.24 8.27 -0.57
#